data_2c5fdc571c6aec02124c465f7ca217bd
#
_entry.id   2c5fdc571c6aec02124c465f7ca217bd
#
_cell.length_a   1.000
_cell.length_b   1.000
_cell.length_c   1.000
_cell.angle_alpha   90.00
_cell.angle_beta   90.00
_cell.angle_gamma   90.00
#
_symmetry.space_group_name_H-M   'P 1'
#
loop_
_entity.id
_entity.type
_entity.pdbx_description
1 polymer ?
#
loop_
_entity_poly.entity_id
_entity_poly.type
_entity_poly.pdbx_seq_one_letter_code
_entity_poly.pdbx_strand_id
1 'polypeptide(L)'
;MNSSIKKFRIKSFKEESPIIELKNLSISYGNRRIIEDLNLNIQKSEICGLLGPNGAGKSTIYHSIIGLIKPSYGKIIIDGVDATNIPTHLRCTRFGMSWVPQYGGSWSDLTVFDNLMAIAEMHLNKKDERFSKVNNLIRKFELLNVIDIKSKYLSGGQLRKLTLAMAMVKDTKILILDEPFAALDPQSVRMIQQIIVSLQMFEKISVSISDHSSRDLLGCVDTAMVLSNGNIVAKGSPQELINNTQAIKAYFGEGFKF
;
A
#
# COMPACT_ATOMS: atom_id res chain seq x y z
N MET A 1 -19.90 8.84 15.18
CA MET A 1 -18.49 8.63 15.55
C MET A 1 -17.47 9.02 14.47
N ASN A 2 -17.91 9.64 13.35
CA ASN A 2 -17.03 9.96 12.20
C ASN A 2 -16.33 11.34 12.24
N SER A 3 -16.60 12.18 13.23
CA SER A 3 -16.00 13.53 13.30
C SER A 3 -14.69 13.60 14.09
N SER A 4 -14.41 12.61 14.94
CA SER A 4 -13.25 12.67 15.85
C SER A 4 -11.93 12.24 15.20
N ILE A 5 -11.94 11.38 14.19
CA ILE A 5 -10.72 10.93 13.51
C ILE A 5 -10.20 12.00 12.54
N LYS A 6 -11.10 12.79 11.93
CA LYS A 6 -10.73 13.88 11.00
C LYS A 6 -10.06 15.10 11.67
N LYS A 7 -10.26 15.33 12.96
CA LYS A 7 -9.73 16.53 13.65
C LYS A 7 -8.23 16.52 13.98
N PHE A 8 -7.56 15.36 13.91
CA PHE A 8 -6.13 15.23 14.26
C PHE A 8 -5.17 15.28 13.05
N ARG A 9 -5.67 15.48 11.83
CA ARG A 9 -4.88 15.32 10.59
C ARG A 9 -4.35 16.63 9.96
N ILE A 10 -4.34 17.75 10.65
CA ILE A 10 -3.69 18.96 10.14
C ILE A 10 -2.20 18.88 10.45
N LYS A 11 -1.43 18.19 9.60
CA LYS A 11 0.03 18.31 9.58
C LYS A 11 0.43 19.28 8.47
N SER A 12 1.10 20.36 8.86
CA SER A 12 1.98 21.08 7.96
C SER A 12 3.14 20.12 7.60
N PHE A 13 3.15 19.60 6.40
CA PHE A 13 4.30 18.86 5.87
C PHE A 13 5.45 19.86 5.75
N LYS A 14 6.46 19.76 6.64
CA LYS A 14 7.78 20.32 6.36
C LYS A 14 8.29 19.62 5.09
N GLU A 15 9.01 20.32 4.25
CA GLU A 15 9.71 19.79 3.07
C GLU A 15 10.78 18.75 3.50
N GLU A 16 10.34 17.58 3.92
CA GLU A 16 11.21 16.41 4.06
C GLU A 16 11.32 15.75 2.68
N SER A 17 12.51 15.23 2.37
CA SER A 17 12.69 14.47 1.12
C SER A 17 11.71 13.30 1.04
N PRO A 18 11.08 13.06 -0.12
CA PRO A 18 10.11 11.99 -0.29
C PRO A 18 10.74 10.62 0.02
N ILE A 19 9.93 9.70 0.55
CA ILE A 19 10.38 8.32 0.80
C ILE A 19 10.49 7.52 -0.50
N ILE A 20 9.61 7.80 -1.47
CA ILE A 20 9.66 7.26 -2.82
C ILE A 20 9.54 8.42 -3.79
N GLU A 21 10.46 8.47 -4.77
CA GLU A 21 10.43 9.43 -5.86
C GLU A 21 10.66 8.71 -7.20
N LEU A 22 9.77 8.90 -8.14
CA LEU A 22 9.89 8.46 -9.52
C LEU A 22 10.24 9.67 -10.38
N LYS A 23 11.32 9.58 -11.18
CA LYS A 23 11.78 10.66 -12.07
C LYS A 23 11.75 10.18 -13.51
N ASN A 24 10.90 10.81 -14.30
CA ASN A 24 10.76 10.56 -15.75
C ASN A 24 10.62 9.07 -16.06
N LEU A 25 9.84 8.34 -15.22
CA LEU A 25 9.75 6.90 -15.30
C LEU A 25 8.94 6.47 -16.51
N SER A 26 9.50 5.62 -17.35
CA SER A 26 8.80 5.00 -18.47
C SER A 26 8.91 3.48 -18.39
N ILE A 27 7.78 2.78 -18.63
CA ILE A 27 7.69 1.32 -18.55
C ILE A 27 6.98 0.80 -19.80
N SER A 28 7.59 -0.18 -20.46
CA SER A 28 7.06 -0.81 -21.66
C SER A 28 7.08 -2.33 -21.52
N TYR A 29 6.09 -3.01 -22.10
CA TYR A 29 6.06 -4.46 -22.32
C TYR A 29 6.16 -4.73 -23.82
N GLY A 30 7.31 -5.18 -24.27
CA GLY A 30 7.62 -5.24 -25.70
C GLY A 30 7.47 -3.87 -26.34
N ASN A 31 6.65 -3.77 -27.38
CA ASN A 31 6.39 -2.52 -28.08
C ASN A 31 5.26 -1.67 -27.45
N ARG A 32 4.58 -2.18 -26.41
CA ARG A 32 3.48 -1.45 -25.77
C ARG A 32 3.99 -0.63 -24.61
N ARG A 33 3.93 0.70 -24.72
CA ARG A 33 4.23 1.63 -23.65
C ARG A 33 3.03 1.69 -22.69
N ILE A 34 3.27 1.48 -21.40
CA ILE A 34 2.24 1.51 -20.34
C ILE A 34 2.33 2.78 -19.54
N ILE A 35 3.55 3.20 -19.20
CA ILE A 35 3.85 4.43 -18.44
C ILE A 35 4.84 5.22 -19.26
N GLU A 36 4.64 6.55 -19.34
CA GLU A 36 5.50 7.46 -20.07
C GLU A 36 5.79 8.70 -19.25
N ASP A 37 7.09 8.97 -19.05
CA ASP A 37 7.61 10.17 -18.37
C ASP A 37 6.93 10.51 -17.04
N LEU A 38 6.62 9.47 -16.25
CA LEU A 38 5.90 9.60 -14.99
C LEU A 38 6.80 10.21 -13.91
N ASN A 39 6.32 11.26 -13.27
CA ASN A 39 6.90 11.86 -12.09
C ASN A 39 5.93 11.71 -10.91
N LEU A 40 6.40 11.12 -9.79
CA LEU A 40 5.57 10.81 -8.63
C LEU A 40 6.40 10.87 -7.36
N ASN A 41 5.83 11.45 -6.30
CA ASN A 41 6.46 11.51 -4.98
C ASN A 41 5.49 11.04 -3.91
N ILE A 42 5.97 10.17 -3.00
CA ILE A 42 5.29 9.75 -1.78
C ILE A 42 6.11 10.26 -0.59
N GLN A 43 5.47 10.95 0.34
CA GLN A 43 6.17 11.55 1.49
C GLN A 43 6.40 10.52 2.61
N LYS A 44 7.32 10.83 3.52
CA LYS A 44 7.55 10.02 4.73
C LYS A 44 6.31 10.08 5.63
N SER A 45 5.94 8.93 6.19
CA SER A 45 4.79 8.81 7.10
C SER A 45 3.49 9.38 6.51
N GLU A 46 3.28 9.22 5.21
CA GLU A 46 2.08 9.58 4.46
C GLU A 46 1.31 8.33 4.05
N ILE A 47 -0.01 8.42 4.00
CA ILE A 47 -0.85 7.46 3.28
C ILE A 47 -1.19 8.10 1.93
N CYS A 48 -0.57 7.61 0.86
CA CYS A 48 -0.75 8.11 -0.50
C CYS A 48 -1.59 7.13 -1.32
N GLY A 49 -2.68 7.61 -1.92
CA GLY A 49 -3.55 6.85 -2.81
C GLY A 49 -3.14 6.95 -4.27
N LEU A 50 -3.27 5.86 -5.02
CA LEU A 50 -3.13 5.83 -6.48
C LEU A 50 -4.44 5.35 -7.09
N LEU A 51 -5.25 6.29 -7.58
CA LEU A 51 -6.53 6.06 -8.23
C LEU A 51 -6.37 5.98 -9.76
N GLY A 52 -7.27 5.31 -10.42
CA GLY A 52 -7.33 5.26 -11.88
C GLY A 52 -8.11 4.05 -12.36
N PRO A 53 -8.60 4.07 -13.61
CA PRO A 53 -9.33 2.96 -14.19
C PRO A 53 -8.47 1.68 -14.27
N ASN A 54 -9.14 0.55 -14.51
CA ASN A 54 -8.43 -0.70 -14.77
C ASN A 54 -7.57 -0.56 -16.03
N GLY A 55 -6.34 -1.08 -15.96
CA GLY A 55 -5.38 -0.95 -17.06
C GLY A 55 -4.64 0.38 -17.14
N ALA A 56 -4.89 1.35 -16.25
CA ALA A 56 -4.18 2.63 -16.24
C ALA A 56 -2.67 2.51 -15.91
N GLY A 57 -2.22 1.37 -15.37
CA GLY A 57 -0.82 1.13 -15.04
C GLY A 57 -0.49 1.16 -13.54
N LYS A 58 -1.49 1.18 -12.63
CA LYS A 58 -1.26 1.22 -11.18
C LYS A 58 -0.35 0.09 -10.66
N SER A 59 -0.71 -1.16 -10.92
CA SER A 59 0.09 -2.32 -10.50
C SER A 59 1.45 -2.35 -11.22
N THR A 60 1.54 -1.86 -12.46
CA THR A 60 2.82 -1.72 -13.18
C THR A 60 3.77 -0.76 -12.47
N ILE A 61 3.26 0.38 -11.99
CA ILE A 61 4.04 1.34 -11.17
C ILE A 61 4.52 0.64 -9.89
N TYR A 62 3.64 -0.05 -9.17
CA TYR A 62 4.01 -0.76 -7.95
C TYR A 62 5.03 -1.87 -8.19
N HIS A 63 4.85 -2.68 -9.23
CA HIS A 63 5.82 -3.72 -9.60
C HIS A 63 7.20 -3.12 -9.94
N SER A 64 7.23 -1.91 -10.52
CA SER A 64 8.49 -1.22 -10.78
C SER A 64 9.12 -0.67 -9.49
N ILE A 65 8.34 -0.08 -8.58
CA ILE A 65 8.81 0.39 -7.28
C ILE A 65 9.37 -0.77 -6.45
N ILE A 66 8.70 -1.92 -6.45
CA ILE A 66 9.13 -3.12 -5.72
C ILE A 66 10.34 -3.78 -6.38
N GLY A 67 10.57 -3.55 -7.68
CA GLY A 67 11.69 -4.10 -8.44
C GLY A 67 11.39 -5.43 -9.14
N LEU A 68 10.10 -5.77 -9.32
CA LEU A 68 9.67 -6.91 -10.15
C LEU A 68 9.76 -6.59 -11.63
N ILE A 69 9.62 -5.30 -11.99
CA ILE A 69 9.72 -4.82 -13.36
C ILE A 69 10.78 -3.73 -13.40
N LYS A 70 11.72 -3.86 -14.35
CA LYS A 70 12.71 -2.82 -14.60
C LYS A 70 12.09 -1.76 -15.51
N PRO A 71 12.19 -0.46 -15.17
CA PRO A 71 11.76 0.60 -16.09
C PRO A 71 12.61 0.63 -17.36
N SER A 72 11.99 1.05 -18.45
CA SER A 72 12.68 1.25 -19.74
C SER A 72 13.53 2.51 -19.71
N TYR A 73 13.09 3.53 -18.94
CA TYR A 73 13.76 4.82 -18.77
C TYR A 73 13.39 5.43 -17.41
N GLY A 74 14.21 6.40 -16.95
CA GLY A 74 13.96 7.14 -15.71
C GLY A 74 14.59 6.49 -14.48
N LYS A 75 14.24 7.02 -13.31
CA LYS A 75 14.82 6.60 -12.03
C LYS A 75 13.76 6.35 -10.98
N ILE A 76 14.04 5.38 -10.11
CA ILE A 76 13.31 5.10 -8.89
C ILE A 76 14.23 5.40 -7.72
N ILE A 77 13.87 6.39 -6.90
CA ILE A 77 14.64 6.79 -5.73
C ILE A 77 13.83 6.38 -4.50
N ILE A 78 14.45 5.66 -3.57
CA ILE A 78 13.86 5.21 -2.31
C ILE A 78 14.74 5.69 -1.17
N ASP A 79 14.15 6.47 -0.27
CA ASP A 79 14.85 7.11 0.88
C ASP A 79 16.16 7.81 0.44
N GLY A 80 16.08 8.57 -0.66
CA GLY A 80 17.20 9.33 -1.25
C GLY A 80 18.21 8.49 -2.06
N VAL A 81 18.05 7.18 -2.15
CA VAL A 81 18.96 6.27 -2.86
C VAL A 81 18.38 5.85 -4.20
N ASP A 82 19.18 5.92 -5.28
CA ASP A 82 18.79 5.37 -6.58
C ASP A 82 18.65 3.84 -6.49
N ALA A 83 17.40 3.38 -6.50
CA ALA A 83 17.03 1.98 -6.37
C ALA A 83 16.69 1.34 -7.73
N THR A 84 16.85 2.05 -8.85
CA THR A 84 16.40 1.62 -10.19
C THR A 84 16.89 0.21 -10.56
N ASN A 85 18.12 -0.11 -10.23
CA ASN A 85 18.72 -1.41 -10.52
C ASN A 85 18.85 -2.33 -9.27
N ILE A 86 18.33 -1.92 -8.10
CA ILE A 86 18.37 -2.75 -6.89
C ILE A 86 17.30 -3.84 -7.00
N PRO A 87 17.63 -5.13 -6.86
CA PRO A 87 16.67 -6.22 -6.94
C PRO A 87 15.69 -6.21 -5.75
N THR A 88 14.50 -6.81 -5.94
CA THR A 88 13.38 -6.80 -4.99
C THR A 88 13.79 -7.16 -3.57
N HIS A 89 14.51 -8.27 -3.36
CA HIS A 89 14.88 -8.74 -2.03
C HIS A 89 15.76 -7.73 -1.28
N LEU A 90 16.65 -7.01 -1.99
CA LEU A 90 17.46 -5.96 -1.39
C LEU A 90 16.64 -4.68 -1.13
N ARG A 91 15.65 -4.34 -1.98
CA ARG A 91 14.74 -3.23 -1.65
C ARG A 91 13.94 -3.54 -0.39
N CYS A 92 13.45 -4.78 -0.26
CA CYS A 92 12.72 -5.23 0.92
C CYS A 92 13.54 -5.16 2.21
N THR A 93 14.82 -5.58 2.17
CA THR A 93 15.69 -5.58 3.37
C THR A 93 16.29 -4.22 3.66
N ARG A 94 16.81 -3.52 2.65
CA ARG A 94 17.53 -2.25 2.84
C ARG A 94 16.62 -1.10 3.22
N PHE A 95 15.43 -1.01 2.59
CA PHE A 95 14.50 0.11 2.79
C PHE A 95 13.33 -0.24 3.71
N GLY A 96 13.28 -1.46 4.25
CA GLY A 96 12.13 -1.91 5.04
C GLY A 96 10.82 -1.88 4.23
N MET A 97 10.88 -2.25 2.94
CA MET A 97 9.72 -2.25 2.06
C MET A 97 8.96 -3.56 2.17
N SER A 98 7.64 -3.48 2.35
CA SER A 98 6.71 -4.61 2.29
C SER A 98 5.65 -4.36 1.23
N TRP A 99 5.22 -5.43 0.57
CA TRP A 99 4.18 -5.40 -0.44
C TRP A 99 3.10 -6.44 -0.14
N VAL A 100 1.85 -6.00 -0.18
CA VAL A 100 0.68 -6.87 -0.10
C VAL A 100 -0.01 -6.83 -1.47
N PRO A 101 0.00 -7.93 -2.22
CA PRO A 101 -0.62 -8.01 -3.53
C PRO A 101 -2.15 -8.05 -3.44
N GLN A 102 -2.82 -7.81 -4.56
CA GLN A 102 -4.26 -7.92 -4.69
C GLN A 102 -4.77 -9.32 -4.33
N TYR A 103 -4.10 -10.35 -4.85
CA TYR A 103 -4.42 -11.75 -4.62
C TYR A 103 -3.24 -12.50 -3.99
N GLY A 104 -3.54 -13.52 -3.18
CA GLY A 104 -2.52 -14.32 -2.53
C GLY A 104 -1.92 -13.62 -1.30
N GLY A 105 -0.61 -13.76 -1.13
CA GLY A 105 0.13 -13.18 0.00
C GLY A 105 0.12 -14.03 1.28
N SER A 106 -0.55 -15.19 1.28
CA SER A 106 -0.50 -16.20 2.36
C SER A 106 -0.39 -17.62 1.80
N TRP A 107 0.12 -18.53 2.61
CA TRP A 107 0.13 -19.98 2.30
C TRP A 107 -1.22 -20.57 2.70
N SER A 108 -2.00 -20.99 1.72
CA SER A 108 -3.40 -21.41 1.88
C SER A 108 -3.61 -22.57 2.85
N ASP A 109 -2.67 -23.51 2.91
CA ASP A 109 -2.75 -24.70 3.76
C ASP A 109 -2.11 -24.54 5.15
N LEU A 110 -1.45 -23.41 5.41
CA LEU A 110 -0.94 -23.07 6.73
C LEU A 110 -1.99 -22.34 7.55
N THR A 111 -1.94 -22.51 8.87
CA THR A 111 -2.76 -21.75 9.82
C THR A 111 -2.35 -20.27 9.85
N VAL A 112 -3.14 -19.43 10.50
CA VAL A 112 -2.77 -18.01 10.75
C VAL A 112 -1.44 -17.95 11.48
N PHE A 113 -1.28 -18.75 12.54
CA PHE A 113 -0.04 -18.82 13.32
C PHE A 113 1.15 -19.25 12.46
N ASP A 114 1.00 -20.34 11.69
CA ASP A 114 2.09 -20.88 10.86
C ASP A 114 2.50 -19.91 9.75
N ASN A 115 1.55 -19.21 9.12
CA ASN A 115 1.84 -18.16 8.15
C ASN A 115 2.74 -17.06 8.72
N LEU A 116 2.40 -16.57 9.92
CA LEU A 116 3.17 -15.53 10.60
C LEU A 116 4.54 -16.07 11.05
N MET A 117 4.56 -17.28 11.60
CA MET A 117 5.79 -17.90 12.08
C MET A 117 6.77 -18.18 10.94
N ALA A 118 6.29 -18.65 9.77
CA ALA A 118 7.14 -18.88 8.60
C ALA A 118 7.88 -17.60 8.16
N ILE A 119 7.18 -16.44 8.13
CA ILE A 119 7.85 -15.15 7.85
C ILE A 119 8.81 -14.77 8.97
N ALA A 120 8.44 -15.00 10.24
CA ALA A 120 9.30 -14.68 11.38
C ALA A 120 10.59 -15.49 11.36
N GLU A 121 10.55 -16.75 10.94
CA GLU A 121 11.73 -17.60 10.79
C GLU A 121 12.70 -17.13 9.71
N MET A 122 12.18 -16.50 8.65
CA MET A 122 13.00 -15.92 7.58
C MET A 122 13.74 -14.64 8.00
N HIS A 123 13.23 -13.91 9.03
CA HIS A 123 13.71 -12.58 9.35
C HIS A 123 14.27 -12.42 10.77
N LEU A 124 13.92 -13.30 11.71
CA LEU A 124 14.30 -13.21 13.11
C LEU A 124 15.11 -14.45 13.52
N ASN A 125 16.25 -14.24 14.13
CA ASN A 125 17.16 -15.36 14.45
C ASN A 125 16.76 -16.09 15.75
N LYS A 126 16.25 -15.35 16.76
CA LYS A 126 15.97 -15.91 18.09
C LYS A 126 14.53 -16.43 18.16
N LYS A 127 14.37 -17.64 18.70
CA LYS A 127 13.07 -18.31 18.84
C LYS A 127 12.09 -17.48 19.69
N ASP A 128 12.52 -16.96 20.83
CA ASP A 128 11.66 -16.18 21.73
C ASP A 128 11.20 -14.86 21.10
N GLU A 129 12.07 -14.23 20.31
CA GLU A 129 11.74 -13.02 19.55
C GLU A 129 10.65 -13.29 18.49
N ARG A 130 10.75 -14.43 17.76
CA ARG A 130 9.73 -14.87 16.80
C ARG A 130 8.38 -15.04 17.46
N PHE A 131 8.32 -15.81 18.56
CA PHE A 131 7.08 -16.05 19.30
C PHE A 131 6.48 -14.75 19.85
N SER A 132 7.30 -13.88 20.44
CA SER A 132 6.87 -12.58 20.94
C SER A 132 6.30 -11.71 19.83
N LYS A 133 7.00 -11.59 18.69
CA LYS A 133 6.56 -10.80 17.54
C LYS A 133 5.25 -11.33 16.96
N VAL A 134 5.15 -12.64 16.72
CA VAL A 134 3.97 -13.28 16.17
C VAL A 134 2.75 -13.10 17.08
N ASN A 135 2.89 -13.35 18.39
CA ASN A 135 1.79 -13.18 19.34
C ASN A 135 1.33 -11.70 19.41
N ASN A 136 2.26 -10.75 19.36
CA ASN A 136 1.93 -9.33 19.34
C ASN A 136 1.14 -8.95 18.07
N LEU A 137 1.54 -9.48 16.90
CA LEU A 137 0.82 -9.25 15.64
C LEU A 137 -0.56 -9.88 15.66
N ILE A 138 -0.71 -11.13 16.15
CA ILE A 138 -2.02 -11.79 16.27
C ILE A 138 -2.98 -10.94 17.10
N ARG A 139 -2.54 -10.40 18.23
CA ARG A 139 -3.36 -9.51 19.07
C ARG A 139 -3.66 -8.19 18.36
N LYS A 140 -2.65 -7.53 17.80
CA LYS A 140 -2.77 -6.23 17.12
C LYS A 140 -3.73 -6.27 15.94
N PHE A 141 -3.72 -7.35 15.16
CA PHE A 141 -4.59 -7.53 14.00
C PHE A 141 -5.89 -8.29 14.34
N GLU A 142 -6.16 -8.56 15.63
CA GLU A 142 -7.37 -9.26 16.11
C GLU A 142 -7.60 -10.60 15.44
N LEU A 143 -6.55 -11.42 15.35
CA LEU A 143 -6.55 -12.74 14.70
C LEU A 143 -6.63 -13.89 15.72
N LEU A 144 -6.78 -13.60 17.01
CA LEU A 144 -6.72 -14.62 18.06
C LEU A 144 -7.78 -15.72 17.88
N ASN A 145 -9.01 -15.34 17.50
CA ASN A 145 -10.13 -16.29 17.35
C ASN A 145 -9.98 -17.22 16.12
N VAL A 146 -8.99 -16.96 15.25
CA VAL A 146 -8.76 -17.72 14.02
C VAL A 146 -7.31 -18.25 13.92
N ILE A 147 -6.59 -18.22 15.04
CA ILE A 147 -5.14 -18.50 15.10
C ILE A 147 -4.79 -19.87 14.49
N ASP A 148 -5.61 -20.90 14.76
CA ASP A 148 -5.41 -22.28 14.30
C ASP A 148 -6.17 -22.60 12.99
N ILE A 149 -6.84 -21.59 12.39
CA ILE A 149 -7.59 -21.78 11.14
C ILE A 149 -6.63 -21.63 9.96
N LYS A 150 -6.69 -22.56 8.99
CA LYS A 150 -5.94 -22.45 7.73
C LYS A 150 -6.40 -21.25 6.93
N SER A 151 -5.46 -20.53 6.32
CA SER A 151 -5.76 -19.25 5.65
C SER A 151 -6.79 -19.37 4.52
N LYS A 152 -6.93 -20.51 3.87
CA LYS A 152 -7.96 -20.76 2.85
C LYS A 152 -9.41 -20.77 3.38
N TYR A 153 -9.61 -20.90 4.68
CA TYR A 153 -10.93 -20.90 5.32
C TYR A 153 -11.28 -19.56 5.99
N LEU A 154 -10.39 -18.56 5.91
CA LEU A 154 -10.63 -17.23 6.45
C LEU A 154 -11.64 -16.47 5.59
N SER A 155 -12.42 -15.58 6.24
CA SER A 155 -13.18 -14.57 5.49
C SER A 155 -12.23 -13.59 4.78
N GLY A 156 -12.71 -12.87 3.77
CA GLY A 156 -11.89 -11.88 3.04
C GLY A 156 -11.23 -10.86 3.97
N GLY A 157 -11.99 -10.33 4.95
CA GLY A 157 -11.45 -9.39 5.94
C GLY A 157 -10.39 -10.02 6.87
N GLN A 158 -10.60 -11.27 7.32
CA GLN A 158 -9.62 -11.99 8.12
C GLN A 158 -8.34 -12.30 7.32
N LEU A 159 -8.48 -12.70 6.07
CA LEU A 159 -7.35 -12.94 5.18
C LEU A 159 -6.55 -11.65 4.94
N ARG A 160 -7.23 -10.53 4.74
CA ARG A 160 -6.57 -9.24 4.56
C ARG A 160 -5.84 -8.78 5.83
N LYS A 161 -6.42 -9.00 7.01
CA LYS A 161 -5.74 -8.80 8.30
C LYS A 161 -4.47 -9.66 8.41
N LEU A 162 -4.55 -10.94 8.04
CA LEU A 162 -3.39 -11.84 8.04
C LEU A 162 -2.28 -11.35 7.12
N THR A 163 -2.59 -11.00 5.86
CA THR A 163 -1.57 -10.53 4.90
C THR A 163 -0.91 -9.22 5.34
N LEU A 164 -1.68 -8.30 5.96
CA LEU A 164 -1.13 -7.10 6.58
C LEU A 164 -0.24 -7.43 7.79
N ALA A 165 -0.67 -8.35 8.66
CA ALA A 165 0.14 -8.78 9.79
C ALA A 165 1.46 -9.44 9.34
N MET A 166 1.42 -10.27 8.29
CA MET A 166 2.62 -10.88 7.69
C MET A 166 3.59 -9.81 7.15
N ALA A 167 3.08 -8.76 6.51
CA ALA A 167 3.88 -7.63 6.04
C ALA A 167 4.57 -6.87 7.19
N MET A 168 4.05 -6.97 8.42
CA MET A 168 4.55 -6.29 9.62
C MET A 168 5.48 -7.16 10.50
N VAL A 169 5.78 -8.38 10.08
CA VAL A 169 6.69 -9.27 10.84
C VAL A 169 8.09 -8.66 10.91
N LYS A 170 8.59 -8.13 9.81
CA LYS A 170 9.86 -7.37 9.76
C LYS A 170 9.63 -5.89 10.09
N ASP A 171 10.71 -5.13 10.27
CA ASP A 171 10.65 -3.68 10.51
C ASP A 171 10.27 -2.93 9.22
N THR A 172 8.97 -2.88 8.95
CA THR A 172 8.43 -2.25 7.76
C THR A 172 8.36 -0.73 7.93
N LYS A 173 8.97 0.00 6.99
CA LYS A 173 8.96 1.46 6.88
C LYS A 173 8.09 1.95 5.72
N ILE A 174 8.01 1.14 4.66
CA ILE A 174 7.25 1.41 3.45
C ILE A 174 6.32 0.22 3.20
N LEU A 175 5.02 0.49 3.15
CA LEU A 175 3.99 -0.52 2.89
C LEU A 175 3.27 -0.18 1.58
N ILE A 176 3.35 -1.09 0.61
CA ILE A 176 2.66 -0.97 -0.67
C ILE A 176 1.49 -1.95 -0.67
N LEU A 177 0.28 -1.44 -0.91
CA LEU A 177 -0.97 -2.19 -0.91
C LEU A 177 -1.63 -2.08 -2.30
N ASP A 178 -1.73 -3.22 -2.98
CA ASP A 178 -2.41 -3.28 -4.28
C ASP A 178 -3.84 -3.79 -4.08
N GLU A 179 -4.82 -2.92 -4.29
CA GLU A 179 -6.26 -3.14 -4.13
C GLU A 179 -6.65 -3.81 -2.78
N PRO A 180 -6.29 -3.22 -1.64
CA PRO A 180 -6.53 -3.84 -0.33
C PRO A 180 -8.01 -3.95 0.05
N PHE A 181 -8.90 -3.21 -0.59
CA PHE A 181 -10.34 -3.19 -0.30
C PHE A 181 -11.16 -4.06 -1.25
N ALA A 182 -10.54 -4.63 -2.29
CA ALA A 182 -11.23 -5.43 -3.30
C ALA A 182 -11.96 -6.64 -2.67
N ALA A 183 -13.21 -6.86 -3.08
CA ALA A 183 -14.06 -7.97 -2.66
C ALA A 183 -14.32 -8.07 -1.13
N LEU A 184 -14.18 -6.97 -0.39
CA LEU A 184 -14.51 -6.88 1.03
C LEU A 184 -15.90 -6.27 1.23
N ASP A 185 -16.58 -6.72 2.29
CA ASP A 185 -17.80 -6.07 2.77
C ASP A 185 -17.49 -4.70 3.42
N PRO A 186 -18.48 -3.78 3.51
CA PRO A 186 -18.24 -2.43 4.01
C PRO A 186 -17.70 -2.35 5.45
N GLN A 187 -17.97 -3.35 6.29
CA GLN A 187 -17.46 -3.39 7.66
C GLN A 187 -15.97 -3.77 7.66
N SER A 188 -15.61 -4.78 6.87
CA SER A 188 -14.22 -5.20 6.65
C SER A 188 -13.39 -4.06 6.04
N VAL A 189 -13.91 -3.34 5.05
CA VAL A 189 -13.24 -2.15 4.47
C VAL A 189 -12.91 -1.14 5.57
N ARG A 190 -13.89 -0.72 6.38
CA ARG A 190 -13.67 0.25 7.46
C ARG A 190 -12.61 -0.21 8.46
N MET A 191 -12.62 -1.51 8.79
CA MET A 191 -11.64 -2.10 9.69
C MET A 191 -10.22 -2.05 9.11
N ILE A 192 -10.05 -2.43 7.83
CA ILE A 192 -8.74 -2.36 7.16
C ILE A 192 -8.25 -0.91 7.04
N GLN A 193 -9.15 0.05 6.73
CA GLN A 193 -8.81 1.48 6.73
C GLN A 193 -8.27 1.93 8.11
N GLN A 194 -8.93 1.54 9.22
CA GLN A 194 -8.49 1.87 10.57
C GLN A 194 -7.11 1.27 10.90
N ILE A 195 -6.86 0.03 10.49
CA ILE A 195 -5.54 -0.60 10.63
C ILE A 195 -4.48 0.20 9.88
N ILE A 196 -4.71 0.53 8.61
CA ILE A 196 -3.76 1.29 7.79
C ILE A 196 -3.46 2.66 8.42
N VAL A 197 -4.49 3.37 8.85
CA VAL A 197 -4.32 4.66 9.53
C VAL A 197 -3.54 4.50 10.83
N SER A 198 -3.78 3.45 11.62
CA SER A 198 -3.04 3.20 12.85
C SER A 198 -1.56 2.91 12.60
N LEU A 199 -1.24 2.15 11.57
CA LEU A 199 0.15 1.87 11.15
C LEU A 199 0.89 3.17 10.79
N GLN A 200 0.27 4.06 10.04
CA GLN A 200 0.86 5.35 9.70
C GLN A 200 1.01 6.26 10.94
N MET A 201 -0.04 6.38 11.76
CA MET A 201 -0.05 7.32 12.89
C MET A 201 0.93 6.93 14.01
N PHE A 202 0.93 5.66 14.40
CA PHE A 202 1.67 5.19 15.56
C PHE A 202 3.07 4.63 15.22
N GLU A 203 3.21 4.00 14.05
CA GLU A 203 4.47 3.38 13.64
C GLU A 203 5.21 4.18 12.57
N LYS A 204 4.64 5.31 12.13
CA LYS A 204 5.23 6.22 11.13
C LYS A 204 5.53 5.54 9.78
N ILE A 205 4.77 4.50 9.44
CA ILE A 205 4.91 3.78 8.18
C ILE A 205 4.40 4.67 7.05
N SER A 206 5.15 4.76 5.98
CA SER A 206 4.70 5.38 4.73
C SER A 206 3.91 4.34 3.95
N VAL A 207 2.67 4.64 3.60
CA VAL A 207 1.77 3.69 2.94
C VAL A 207 1.40 4.19 1.55
N SER A 208 1.49 3.34 0.55
CA SER A 208 0.93 3.60 -0.78
C SER A 208 -0.16 2.58 -1.09
N ILE A 209 -1.33 3.07 -1.50
CA ILE A 209 -2.51 2.24 -1.74
C ILE A 209 -2.99 2.48 -3.17
N SER A 210 -3.11 1.42 -3.98
CA SER A 210 -3.92 1.48 -5.20
C SER A 210 -5.29 0.87 -4.92
N ASP A 211 -6.34 1.46 -5.46
CA ASP A 211 -7.65 0.83 -5.46
C ASP A 211 -8.50 1.40 -6.61
N HIS A 212 -9.49 0.63 -7.04
CA HIS A 212 -10.49 1.09 -7.99
C HIS A 212 -11.74 1.69 -7.29
N SER A 213 -11.94 1.40 -5.99
CA SER A 213 -12.97 2.03 -5.18
C SER A 213 -12.48 3.38 -4.67
N SER A 214 -12.81 4.45 -5.40
CA SER A 214 -12.41 5.81 -5.01
C SER A 214 -12.90 6.21 -3.62
N ARG A 215 -14.15 5.84 -3.28
CA ARG A 215 -14.75 6.17 -1.99
C ARG A 215 -14.00 5.52 -0.83
N ASP A 216 -13.67 4.24 -0.96
CA ASP A 216 -12.97 3.50 0.08
C ASP A 216 -11.53 4.01 0.24
N LEU A 217 -10.83 4.26 -0.87
CA LEU A 217 -9.47 4.77 -0.84
C LEU A 217 -9.42 6.19 -0.25
N LEU A 218 -10.23 7.13 -0.76
CA LEU A 218 -10.26 8.51 -0.28
C LEU A 218 -10.64 8.64 1.20
N GLY A 219 -11.32 7.62 1.75
CA GLY A 219 -11.71 7.57 3.18
C GLY A 219 -10.53 7.45 4.15
N CYS A 220 -9.33 7.03 3.71
CA CYS A 220 -8.22 6.76 4.60
C CYS A 220 -6.88 7.40 4.19
N VAL A 221 -6.78 8.05 3.02
CA VAL A 221 -5.52 8.63 2.54
C VAL A 221 -5.35 10.10 2.97
N ASP A 222 -4.09 10.53 3.07
CA ASP A 222 -3.73 11.94 3.26
C ASP A 222 -3.75 12.68 1.93
N THR A 223 -3.14 12.08 0.90
CA THR A 223 -3.17 12.57 -0.48
C THR A 223 -3.49 11.43 -1.44
N ALA A 224 -3.95 11.76 -2.64
CA ALA A 224 -4.08 10.79 -3.70
C ALA A 224 -3.68 11.40 -5.05
N MET A 225 -3.38 10.50 -5.99
CA MET A 225 -3.06 10.79 -7.38
C MET A 225 -4.02 10.04 -8.27
N VAL A 226 -4.49 10.70 -9.33
CA VAL A 226 -5.33 10.07 -10.35
C VAL A 226 -4.47 9.77 -11.57
N LEU A 227 -4.33 8.49 -11.87
CA LEU A 227 -3.60 7.97 -13.03
C LEU A 227 -4.60 7.73 -14.17
N SER A 228 -4.32 8.28 -15.33
CA SER A 228 -5.08 8.04 -16.56
C SER A 228 -4.13 7.95 -17.74
N ASN A 229 -4.29 6.91 -18.56
CA ASN A 229 -3.45 6.66 -19.74
C ASN A 229 -1.94 6.77 -19.47
N GLY A 230 -1.48 6.19 -18.34
CA GLY A 230 -0.06 6.17 -17.97
C GLY A 230 0.49 7.47 -17.37
N ASN A 231 -0.34 8.49 -17.15
CA ASN A 231 0.07 9.81 -16.63
C ASN A 231 -0.74 10.21 -15.39
N ILE A 232 -0.12 10.95 -14.45
CA ILE A 232 -0.84 11.58 -13.35
C ILE A 232 -1.55 12.83 -13.86
N VAL A 233 -2.89 12.79 -13.85
CA VAL A 233 -3.73 13.90 -14.31
C VAL A 233 -4.18 14.84 -13.20
N ALA A 234 -4.16 14.38 -11.95
CA ALA A 234 -4.45 15.18 -10.78
C ALA A 234 -3.76 14.61 -9.54
N LYS A 235 -3.37 15.49 -8.60
CA LYS A 235 -2.81 15.14 -7.29
C LYS A 235 -3.34 16.14 -6.26
N GLY A 236 -3.65 15.67 -5.05
CA GLY A 236 -4.09 16.52 -3.94
C GLY A 236 -4.69 15.72 -2.79
N SER A 237 -5.20 16.44 -1.81
CA SER A 237 -6.03 15.87 -0.74
C SER A 237 -7.34 15.32 -1.31
N PRO A 238 -8.05 14.43 -0.58
CA PRO A 238 -9.37 13.97 -1.00
C PRO A 238 -10.34 15.10 -1.38
N GLN A 239 -10.37 16.19 -0.60
CA GLN A 239 -11.23 17.34 -0.86
C GLN A 239 -10.86 18.11 -2.15
N GLU A 240 -9.57 18.26 -2.42
CA GLU A 240 -9.09 18.90 -3.65
C GLU A 240 -9.43 18.05 -4.88
N LEU A 241 -9.26 16.73 -4.80
CA LEU A 241 -9.48 15.84 -5.94
C LEU A 241 -10.94 15.73 -6.34
N ILE A 242 -11.89 15.69 -5.40
CA ILE A 242 -13.33 15.62 -5.73
C ILE A 242 -13.85 16.91 -6.40
N ASN A 243 -13.13 18.02 -6.27
CA ASN A 243 -13.43 19.29 -6.93
C ASN A 243 -12.53 19.55 -8.16
N ASN A 244 -11.59 18.65 -8.45
CA ASN A 244 -10.66 18.83 -9.57
C ASN A 244 -11.30 18.40 -10.88
N THR A 245 -11.42 19.32 -11.84
CA THR A 245 -12.06 19.08 -13.13
C THR A 245 -11.40 17.95 -13.93
N GLN A 246 -10.08 17.84 -13.88
CA GLN A 246 -9.34 16.78 -14.59
C GLN A 246 -9.59 15.42 -13.95
N ALA A 247 -9.59 15.34 -12.62
CA ALA A 247 -9.89 14.12 -11.87
C ALA A 247 -11.35 13.64 -12.11
N ILE A 248 -12.31 14.59 -12.13
CA ILE A 248 -13.71 14.30 -12.42
C ILE A 248 -13.84 13.74 -13.84
N LYS A 249 -13.28 14.39 -14.84
CA LYS A 249 -13.37 13.94 -16.24
C LYS A 249 -12.66 12.59 -16.48
N ALA A 250 -11.50 12.39 -15.85
CA ALA A 250 -10.65 11.20 -16.10
C ALA A 250 -11.10 9.96 -15.31
N TYR A 251 -11.77 10.14 -14.16
CA TYR A 251 -11.99 9.02 -13.26
C TYR A 251 -13.30 9.05 -12.47
N PHE A 252 -13.66 10.16 -11.79
CA PHE A 252 -14.81 10.16 -10.88
C PHE A 252 -16.16 10.20 -11.60
N GLY A 253 -16.24 10.84 -12.76
CA GLY A 253 -17.49 11.14 -13.45
C GLY A 253 -18.24 12.33 -12.85
N GLU A 254 -19.19 12.88 -13.62
CA GLU A 254 -20.04 13.98 -13.16
C GLU A 254 -20.98 13.52 -12.03
N GLY A 255 -21.11 14.34 -10.98
CA GLY A 255 -21.98 14.05 -9.84
C GLY A 255 -21.40 13.12 -8.76
N PHE A 256 -20.12 12.78 -8.81
CA PHE A 256 -19.46 12.03 -7.75
C PHE A 256 -19.55 12.79 -6.41
N LYS A 257 -20.09 12.12 -5.38
CA LYS A 257 -20.18 12.61 -4.00
C LYS A 257 -19.43 11.68 -3.07
N PHE A 258 -18.59 12.26 -2.22
CA PHE A 258 -17.76 11.57 -1.23
C PHE A 258 -18.28 11.83 0.19
#